data_5eba0cdbbd080cc678721dca12819d7c
#
_entry.id   5eba0cdbbd080cc678721dca12819d7c
#
_cell.length_a   1.000
_cell.length_b   1.000
_cell.length_c   1.000
_cell.angle_alpha   90.00
_cell.angle_beta   90.00
_cell.angle_gamma   90.00
#
_symmetry.space_group_name_H-M   'P 1'
#
loop_
_entity.id
_entity.type
_entity.pdbx_description
1 polymer ?
#
loop_
_entity_poly.entity_id
_entity_poly.type
_entity_poly.pdbx_seq_one_letter_code
_entity_poly.pdbx_strand_id
1 'polypeptide(L)'
;MRYPVNLELDPDSGGYVVSFLDIPEALTQGDTREEALKEAMDALVTAFEFYFEDNQRVPAPGNITGDYVEVPASIAAKVLMLNAFVDSGLTQVELASRMGVKKQEVTRLFDLHHSTKIDTIQKAISAMGLRLELVAA
;
A
#
# COMPACT_ATOMS: atom_id res chain seq x y z
N MET A 1 -5.15 6.49 4.77
CA MET A 1 -5.60 5.15 4.26
C MET A 1 -5.54 4.15 5.39
N ARG A 2 -6.70 3.68 5.81
CA ARG A 2 -6.86 2.79 6.97
C ARG A 2 -7.41 1.46 6.53
N TYR A 3 -6.74 0.38 6.88
CA TYR A 3 -7.21 -0.97 6.57
C TYR A 3 -7.77 -1.63 7.83
N PRO A 4 -9.01 -2.12 7.79
CA PRO A 4 -9.56 -2.91 8.89
C PRO A 4 -8.70 -4.14 9.12
N VAL A 5 -8.38 -4.40 10.39
CA VAL A 5 -7.59 -5.56 10.80
C VAL A 5 -8.38 -6.41 11.76
N ASN A 6 -8.28 -7.71 11.62
CA ASN A 6 -8.90 -8.66 12.51
C ASN A 6 -7.85 -9.27 13.44
N LEU A 7 -8.04 -9.09 14.73
CA LEU A 7 -7.21 -9.70 15.77
C LEU A 7 -8.01 -10.79 16.46
N GLU A 8 -7.59 -12.03 16.29
CA GLU A 8 -8.27 -13.17 16.86
C GLU A 8 -7.39 -13.80 17.93
N LEU A 9 -7.92 -13.91 19.16
CA LEU A 9 -7.19 -14.50 20.25
C LEU A 9 -6.96 -15.99 19.99
N ASP A 10 -5.70 -16.42 20.07
CA ASP A 10 -5.35 -17.82 20.04
C ASP A 10 -5.40 -18.38 21.47
N PRO A 11 -6.37 -19.25 21.79
CA PRO A 11 -6.51 -19.77 23.14
C PRO A 11 -5.35 -20.67 23.58
N ASP A 12 -4.62 -21.25 22.64
CA ASP A 12 -3.51 -22.16 22.96
C ASP A 12 -2.26 -21.40 23.37
N SER A 13 -1.93 -20.32 22.66
CA SER A 13 -0.72 -19.53 22.93
C SER A 13 -0.97 -18.30 23.79
N GLY A 14 -2.23 -17.84 23.85
CA GLY A 14 -2.58 -16.57 24.50
C GLY A 14 -2.25 -15.32 23.66
N GLY A 15 -1.69 -15.52 22.46
CA GLY A 15 -1.40 -14.45 21.52
C GLY A 15 -2.54 -14.18 20.55
N TYR A 16 -2.25 -13.39 19.53
CA TYR A 16 -3.24 -12.99 18.55
C TYR A 16 -2.82 -13.40 17.14
N VAL A 17 -3.77 -13.95 16.38
CA VAL A 17 -3.65 -14.15 14.94
C VAL A 17 -4.21 -12.92 14.24
N VAL A 18 -3.47 -12.41 13.28
CA VAL A 18 -3.80 -11.17 12.57
C VAL A 18 -4.14 -11.47 11.13
N SER A 19 -5.25 -10.94 10.66
CA SER A 19 -5.66 -11.06 9.27
C SER A 19 -6.33 -9.77 8.78
N PHE A 20 -6.35 -9.60 7.46
CA PHE A 20 -7.01 -8.48 6.79
C PHE A 20 -8.01 -9.03 5.78
N LEU A 21 -9.26 -8.64 5.90
CA LEU A 21 -10.30 -9.07 4.95
C LEU A 21 -10.00 -8.55 3.54
N ASP A 22 -9.54 -7.30 3.44
CA ASP A 22 -9.30 -6.65 2.14
C ASP A 22 -8.00 -7.12 1.48
N ILE A 23 -7.03 -7.59 2.25
CA ILE A 23 -5.72 -8.06 1.79
C ILE A 23 -5.46 -9.44 2.39
N PRO A 24 -6.04 -10.50 1.79
CA PRO A 24 -5.94 -11.86 2.36
C PRO A 24 -4.52 -12.41 2.49
N GLU A 25 -3.59 -11.87 1.71
CA GLU A 25 -2.17 -12.28 1.74
C GLU A 25 -1.45 -11.81 3.01
N ALA A 26 -2.00 -10.80 3.69
CA ALA A 26 -1.40 -10.24 4.91
C ALA A 26 -1.85 -11.05 6.13
N LEU A 27 -1.02 -11.98 6.54
CA LEU A 27 -1.24 -12.83 7.72
C LEU A 27 -0.04 -12.75 8.63
N THR A 28 -0.28 -12.60 9.94
CA THR A 28 0.78 -12.58 10.93
C THR A 28 0.23 -12.93 12.31
N GLN A 29 1.06 -12.76 13.34
CA GLN A 29 0.69 -13.01 14.72
C GLN A 29 1.53 -12.15 15.66
N GLY A 30 1.08 -12.02 16.90
CA GLY A 30 1.83 -11.34 17.96
C GLY A 30 1.42 -11.87 19.30
N ASP A 31 2.34 -11.79 20.29
CA ASP A 31 2.08 -12.30 21.65
C ASP A 31 1.15 -11.39 22.44
N THR A 32 1.17 -10.11 22.15
CA THR A 32 0.29 -9.11 22.75
C THR A 32 -0.49 -8.39 21.66
N ARG A 33 -1.56 -7.71 22.05
CA ARG A 33 -2.34 -6.89 21.12
C ARG A 33 -1.48 -5.81 20.46
N GLU A 34 -0.63 -5.15 21.23
CA GLU A 34 0.26 -4.09 20.75
C GLU A 34 1.26 -4.62 19.73
N GLU A 35 1.90 -5.74 20.05
CA GLU A 35 2.82 -6.43 19.13
C GLU A 35 2.10 -6.90 17.88
N ALA A 36 0.91 -7.47 18.02
CA ALA A 36 0.10 -7.93 16.89
C ALA A 36 -0.22 -6.79 15.92
N LEU A 37 -0.57 -5.60 16.41
CA LEU A 37 -0.84 -4.44 15.57
C LEU A 37 0.42 -3.93 14.87
N LYS A 38 1.57 -4.01 15.52
CA LYS A 38 2.85 -3.66 14.92
C LYS A 38 3.21 -4.64 13.80
N GLU A 39 3.07 -5.93 14.05
CA GLU A 39 3.30 -6.96 13.04
C GLU A 39 2.29 -6.87 11.90
N ALA A 40 1.07 -6.43 12.19
CA ALA A 40 0.03 -6.20 11.19
C ALA A 40 0.46 -5.19 10.15
N MET A 41 1.08 -4.08 10.56
CA MET A 41 1.60 -3.06 9.63
C MET A 41 2.68 -3.66 8.72
N ASP A 42 3.63 -4.38 9.28
CA ASP A 42 4.71 -5.00 8.50
C ASP A 42 4.17 -6.02 7.50
N ALA A 43 3.21 -6.84 7.93
CA ALA A 43 2.57 -7.84 7.06
C ALA A 43 1.79 -7.17 5.92
N LEU A 44 1.09 -6.07 6.21
CA LEU A 44 0.34 -5.34 5.21
C LEU A 44 1.25 -4.74 4.14
N VAL A 45 2.33 -4.08 4.56
CA VAL A 45 3.29 -3.47 3.62
C VAL A 45 3.99 -4.56 2.79
N THR A 46 4.36 -5.67 3.42
CA THR A 46 4.94 -6.81 2.70
C THR A 46 3.98 -7.37 1.65
N ALA A 47 2.70 -7.49 2.00
CA ALA A 47 1.69 -7.93 1.04
C ALA A 47 1.56 -6.95 -0.13
N PHE A 48 1.61 -5.65 0.12
CA PHE A 48 1.59 -4.63 -0.94
C PHE A 48 2.74 -4.82 -1.93
N GLU A 49 3.92 -5.23 -1.48
CA GLU A 49 5.07 -5.46 -2.36
C GLU A 49 4.74 -6.47 -3.46
N PHE A 50 3.99 -7.52 -3.15
CA PHE A 50 3.58 -8.50 -4.14
C PHE A 50 2.65 -7.90 -5.20
N TYR A 51 1.74 -7.03 -4.80
CA TYR A 51 0.87 -6.31 -5.74
C TYR A 51 1.69 -5.42 -6.68
N PHE A 52 2.70 -4.74 -6.18
CA PHE A 52 3.60 -3.93 -6.99
C PHE A 52 4.42 -4.78 -7.97
N GLU A 53 4.95 -5.91 -7.53
CA GLU A 53 5.70 -6.84 -8.38
C GLU A 53 4.82 -7.44 -9.48
N ASP A 54 3.59 -7.81 -9.13
CA ASP A 54 2.64 -8.43 -10.05
C ASP A 54 1.88 -7.43 -10.91
N ASN A 55 2.12 -6.14 -10.71
CA ASN A 55 1.44 -5.07 -11.43
C ASN A 55 -0.07 -5.16 -11.30
N GLN A 56 -0.54 -5.44 -10.09
CA GLN A 56 -1.95 -5.60 -9.76
C GLN A 56 -2.44 -4.46 -8.86
N ARG A 57 -3.69 -4.09 -9.02
CA ARG A 57 -4.33 -3.11 -8.14
C ARG A 57 -4.36 -3.62 -6.70
N VAL A 58 -3.99 -2.73 -5.78
CA VAL A 58 -4.19 -2.99 -4.35
C VAL A 58 -5.67 -2.72 -4.04
N PRO A 59 -6.38 -3.68 -3.45
CA PRO A 59 -7.78 -3.46 -3.06
C PRO A 59 -7.92 -2.30 -2.08
N ALA A 60 -8.95 -1.49 -2.29
CA ALA A 60 -9.28 -0.39 -1.39
C ALA A 60 -9.72 -0.93 -0.03
N PRO A 61 -9.43 -0.19 1.06
CA PRO A 61 -9.90 -0.60 2.38
C PRO A 61 -11.42 -0.53 2.49
N GLY A 62 -11.99 -1.52 3.16
CA GLY A 62 -13.41 -1.53 3.50
C GLY A 62 -13.74 -0.63 4.68
N ASN A 63 -14.97 -0.74 5.18
CA ASN A 63 -15.44 0.05 6.30
C ASN A 63 -14.73 -0.34 7.61
N ILE A 64 -14.38 0.66 8.40
CA ILE A 64 -13.77 0.47 9.70
C ILE A 64 -14.89 0.28 10.74
N THR A 65 -14.94 -0.89 11.34
CA THR A 65 -15.91 -1.21 12.42
C THR A 65 -15.22 -1.59 13.73
N GLY A 66 -13.91 -1.72 13.73
CA GLY A 66 -13.11 -2.11 14.89
C GLY A 66 -11.66 -1.67 14.74
N ASP A 67 -10.75 -2.59 14.94
CA ASP A 67 -9.32 -2.30 14.79
C ASP A 67 -8.95 -1.98 13.35
N TYR A 68 -7.95 -1.14 13.19
CA TYR A 68 -7.42 -0.79 11.88
C TYR A 68 -5.92 -0.49 11.95
N VAL A 69 -5.31 -0.52 10.79
CA VAL A 69 -3.91 -0.12 10.61
C VAL A 69 -3.88 1.08 9.69
N GLU A 70 -3.21 2.16 10.12
CA GLU A 70 -3.02 3.36 9.30
C GLU A 70 -1.76 3.21 8.46
N VAL A 71 -1.94 3.17 7.15
CA VAL A 71 -0.81 3.09 6.21
C VAL A 71 -0.09 4.43 6.18
N PRO A 72 1.26 4.45 6.28
CA PRO A 72 2.01 5.70 6.14
C PRO A 72 1.68 6.42 4.84
N ALA A 73 1.62 7.75 4.88
CA ALA A 73 1.23 8.57 3.73
C ALA A 73 2.09 8.31 2.48
N SER A 74 3.38 8.07 2.66
CA SER A 74 4.29 7.77 1.54
C SER A 74 3.94 6.48 0.84
N ILE A 75 3.55 5.45 1.59
CA ILE A 75 3.12 4.15 1.04
C ILE A 75 1.73 4.28 0.41
N ALA A 76 0.81 4.96 1.10
CA ALA A 76 -0.54 5.20 0.57
C ALA A 76 -0.50 5.92 -0.78
N ALA A 77 0.36 6.93 -0.91
CA ALA A 77 0.53 7.66 -2.17
C ALA A 77 1.04 6.74 -3.29
N LYS A 78 2.00 5.86 -2.99
CA LYS A 78 2.50 4.88 -3.97
C LYS A 78 1.44 3.85 -4.36
N VAL A 79 0.60 3.42 -3.42
CA VAL A 79 -0.54 2.54 -3.72
C VAL A 79 -1.51 3.22 -4.70
N LEU A 80 -1.85 4.46 -4.46
CA LEU A 80 -2.71 5.22 -5.39
C LEU A 80 -2.05 5.34 -6.77
N MET A 81 -0.76 5.58 -6.81
CA MET A 81 0.00 5.64 -8.06
C MET A 81 0.01 4.29 -8.79
N LEU A 82 0.23 3.19 -8.09
CA LEU A 82 0.17 1.85 -8.68
C LEU A 82 -1.21 1.58 -9.29
N ASN A 83 -2.29 1.88 -8.56
CA ASN A 83 -3.64 1.65 -9.05
C ASN A 83 -3.93 2.48 -10.30
N ALA A 84 -3.50 3.73 -10.34
CA ALA A 84 -3.59 4.57 -11.53
C ALA A 84 -2.80 3.97 -12.70
N PHE A 85 -1.61 3.46 -12.42
CA PHE A 85 -0.75 2.85 -13.43
C PHE A 85 -1.37 1.59 -14.04
N VAL A 86 -1.90 0.70 -13.21
CA VAL A 86 -2.59 -0.51 -13.68
C VAL A 86 -3.78 -0.14 -14.54
N ASP A 87 -4.58 0.83 -14.13
CA ASP A 87 -5.76 1.28 -14.89
C ASP A 87 -5.38 1.95 -16.21
N SER A 88 -4.23 2.59 -16.28
CA SER A 88 -3.79 3.31 -17.47
C SER A 88 -3.40 2.40 -18.63
N GLY A 89 -3.00 1.15 -18.33
CA GLY A 89 -2.47 0.24 -19.32
C GLY A 89 -1.09 0.62 -19.86
N LEU A 90 -0.43 1.63 -19.28
CA LEU A 90 0.90 2.06 -19.69
C LEU A 90 1.98 1.10 -19.24
N THR A 91 3.10 1.10 -19.96
CA THR A 91 4.34 0.50 -19.47
C THR A 91 5.13 1.53 -18.66
N GLN A 92 6.11 1.07 -17.91
CA GLN A 92 6.99 1.98 -17.15
C GLN A 92 7.78 2.91 -18.10
N VAL A 93 8.19 2.41 -19.27
CA VAL A 93 8.88 3.22 -20.28
C VAL A 93 7.96 4.34 -20.81
N GLU A 94 6.70 4.01 -21.09
CA GLU A 94 5.72 4.99 -21.52
C GLU A 94 5.43 6.04 -20.45
N LEU A 95 5.32 5.61 -19.19
CA LEU A 95 5.13 6.55 -18.07
C LEU A 95 6.35 7.49 -17.93
N ALA A 96 7.56 6.95 -18.01
CA ALA A 96 8.79 7.76 -17.98
C ALA A 96 8.80 8.81 -19.08
N SER A 97 8.41 8.43 -20.29
CA SER A 97 8.30 9.35 -21.41
C SER A 97 7.30 10.47 -21.14
N ARG A 98 6.12 10.15 -20.63
CA ARG A 98 5.10 11.15 -20.28
C ARG A 98 5.54 12.09 -19.18
N MET A 99 6.29 11.59 -18.21
CA MET A 99 6.82 12.39 -17.13
C MET A 99 8.05 13.22 -17.53
N GLY A 100 8.69 12.88 -18.66
CA GLY A 100 9.93 13.52 -19.07
C GLY A 100 11.11 13.15 -18.18
N VAL A 101 11.13 11.93 -17.65
CA VAL A 101 12.17 11.42 -16.74
C VAL A 101 12.77 10.12 -17.27
N LYS A 102 13.87 9.69 -16.68
CA LYS A 102 14.50 8.41 -17.01
C LYS A 102 13.69 7.26 -16.43
N LYS A 103 13.73 6.09 -17.08
CA LYS A 103 13.05 4.88 -16.60
C LYS A 103 13.45 4.52 -15.17
N GLN A 104 14.70 4.75 -14.78
CA GLN A 104 15.17 4.49 -13.41
C GLN A 104 14.36 5.24 -12.35
N GLU A 105 13.94 6.46 -12.63
CA GLU A 105 13.10 7.23 -11.71
C GLU A 105 11.72 6.62 -11.56
N VAL A 106 11.17 6.10 -12.66
CA VAL A 106 9.89 5.38 -12.62
C VAL A 106 10.03 4.06 -11.84
N THR A 107 11.12 3.33 -12.04
CA THR A 107 11.37 2.09 -11.30
C THR A 107 11.36 2.33 -9.79
N ARG A 108 11.91 3.45 -9.32
CA ARG A 108 11.91 3.83 -7.90
C ARG A 108 10.51 4.10 -7.35
N LEU A 109 9.58 4.57 -8.19
CA LEU A 109 8.18 4.77 -7.79
C LEU A 109 7.51 3.45 -7.38
N PHE A 110 7.94 2.33 -7.95
CA PHE A 110 7.38 1.01 -7.67
C PHE A 110 8.12 0.26 -6.58
N ASP A 111 9.14 0.87 -5.99
CA ASP A 111 9.88 0.34 -4.86
C ASP A 111 9.37 0.98 -3.57
N LEU A 112 8.63 0.22 -2.77
CA LEU A 112 8.05 0.71 -1.51
C LEU A 112 9.11 1.06 -0.45
N HIS A 113 10.34 0.54 -0.61
CA HIS A 113 11.45 0.86 0.31
C HIS A 113 12.21 2.11 -0.09
N HIS A 114 11.97 2.63 -1.30
CA HIS A 114 12.61 3.87 -1.74
C HIS A 114 11.82 5.08 -1.26
N SER A 115 12.51 6.01 -0.60
CA SER A 115 11.90 7.28 -0.17
C SER A 115 11.76 8.20 -1.38
N THR A 116 10.54 8.31 -1.89
CA THR A 116 10.23 9.15 -3.05
C THR A 116 9.51 10.42 -2.59
N LYS A 117 9.91 11.56 -3.15
CA LYS A 117 9.23 12.83 -2.88
C LYS A 117 7.77 12.74 -3.32
N ILE A 118 6.87 13.28 -2.50
CA ILE A 118 5.44 13.30 -2.82
C ILE A 118 5.16 14.02 -4.13
N ASP A 119 5.93 15.05 -4.45
CA ASP A 119 5.77 15.79 -5.71
C ASP A 119 6.09 14.93 -6.93
N THR A 120 7.02 13.99 -6.82
CA THR A 120 7.33 13.05 -7.90
C THR A 120 6.19 12.06 -8.09
N ILE A 121 5.58 11.58 -7.00
CA ILE A 121 4.40 10.71 -7.07
C ILE A 121 3.23 11.44 -7.70
N GLN A 122 3.00 12.69 -7.30
CA GLN A 122 1.96 13.54 -7.90
C GLN A 122 2.16 13.70 -9.39
N LYS A 123 3.40 13.94 -9.83
CA LYS A 123 3.75 14.08 -11.24
C LYS A 123 3.42 12.81 -12.03
N ALA A 124 3.72 11.65 -11.47
CA ALA A 124 3.37 10.37 -12.10
C ALA A 124 1.86 10.21 -12.25
N ILE A 125 1.11 10.49 -11.21
CA ILE A 125 -0.36 10.41 -11.21
C ILE A 125 -0.95 11.38 -12.24
N SER A 126 -0.42 12.60 -12.30
CA SER A 126 -0.85 13.62 -13.26
C SER A 126 -0.56 13.18 -14.71
N ALA A 127 0.59 12.54 -14.95
CA ALA A 127 0.96 12.01 -16.25
C ALA A 127 0.02 10.91 -16.73
N MET A 128 -0.72 10.28 -15.83
CA MET A 128 -1.72 9.26 -16.13
C MET A 128 -3.17 9.83 -16.19
N GLY A 129 -3.31 11.14 -16.17
CA GLY A 129 -4.60 11.80 -16.33
C GLY A 129 -5.43 11.92 -15.05
N LEU A 130 -4.85 11.61 -13.90
CA LEU A 130 -5.52 11.73 -12.61
C LEU A 130 -4.90 12.85 -11.77
N ARG A 131 -5.51 13.13 -10.65
CA ARG A 131 -5.05 14.16 -9.71
C ARG A 131 -4.91 13.57 -8.31
N LEU A 132 -3.76 13.76 -7.70
CA LEU A 132 -3.56 13.38 -6.30
C LEU A 132 -4.18 14.46 -5.40
N GLU A 133 -5.09 14.06 -4.55
CA GLU A 133 -5.69 14.91 -3.52
C GLU A 133 -5.25 14.43 -2.14
N LEU A 134 -4.94 15.38 -1.27
CA LEU A 134 -4.61 15.12 0.12
C LEU A 134 -5.72 15.72 1.00
N VAL A 135 -6.20 14.92 1.93
CA VAL A 135 -7.26 15.33 2.85
C VAL A 135 -6.78 15.11 4.27
N ALA A 136 -6.86 16.14 5.09
CA ALA A 136 -6.68 16.03 6.53
C ALA A 136 -8.06 15.86 7.17
N ALA A 137 -8.29 14.66 7.69
CA ALA A 137 -9.60 14.30 8.26
C ALA A 137 -9.64 14.53 9.78
#